data_8a8306810d4e66fd0e5363d475b4d64e
#
_entry.id   8a8306810d4e66fd0e5363d475b4d64e
#
_cell.length_a   1.000
_cell.length_b   1.000
_cell.length_c   1.000
_cell.angle_alpha   90.00
_cell.angle_beta   90.00
_cell.angle_gamma   90.00
#
_symmetry.space_group_name_H-M   'P 1'
#
loop_
_entity.id
_entity.type
_entity.pdbx_description
1 polymer ?
#
loop_
_entity_poly.entity_id
_entity_poly.type
_entity_poly.pdbx_seq_one_letter_code
_entity_poly.pdbx_strand_id
1 'polypeptide(L)'
;EFFRASGEVELEGFDLFDLSARCVTQQAFTPDASENGLAYAALGLLSFGASKERNSVWERLQDQTREQLDTSLMSRSDHKDHFQAFNVAKSVARFSFGLTKKDDTGKVIDRFVERIEANSSSGYCNDFPDGTCGVYDLYGPLSFIFIRQALQLHANVHLKDRKLPKLRTFAEKYLRMLPDMTRQDGLGWSYGRSVGAYGQLHCISMILQSMRDHWVSAEKMPLYLETLRKLFQYFFVTYLDQEKGALVIREDESNTES
;
A
#
# COMPACT_ATOMS: atom_id res chain seq x y z
N GLU A 1 8.59 -5.72 -7.52
CA GLU A 1 9.75 -4.89 -7.08
C GLU A 1 11.04 -5.70 -6.94
N PHE A 2 11.00 -6.91 -6.37
CA PHE A 2 12.19 -7.75 -6.20
C PHE A 2 12.88 -8.02 -7.55
N PHE A 3 12.17 -8.56 -8.52
CA PHE A 3 12.72 -8.88 -9.83
C PHE A 3 13.20 -7.63 -10.59
N ARG A 4 12.53 -6.50 -10.44
CA ARG A 4 13.00 -5.24 -11.03
C ARG A 4 14.31 -4.77 -10.39
N ALA A 5 14.49 -4.96 -9.10
CA ALA A 5 15.72 -4.60 -8.40
C ALA A 5 16.88 -5.54 -8.75
N SER A 6 16.60 -6.83 -8.98
CA SER A 6 17.60 -7.81 -9.42
C SER A 6 17.97 -7.71 -10.90
N GLY A 7 17.13 -7.02 -11.71
CA GLY A 7 17.29 -6.96 -13.17
C GLY A 7 16.85 -8.23 -13.89
N GLU A 8 16.28 -9.20 -13.17
CA GLU A 8 15.75 -10.42 -13.75
C GLU A 8 14.44 -10.12 -14.50
N VAL A 9 14.34 -10.61 -15.72
CA VAL A 9 13.17 -10.47 -16.59
C VAL A 9 12.51 -11.82 -16.91
N GLU A 10 13.14 -12.91 -16.51
CA GLU A 10 12.63 -14.28 -16.68
C GLU A 10 12.55 -15.00 -15.34
N LEU A 11 11.52 -15.78 -15.16
CA LEU A 11 11.32 -16.69 -14.04
C LEU A 11 10.89 -18.05 -14.59
N GLU A 12 11.68 -19.08 -14.37
CA GLU A 12 11.40 -20.46 -14.82
C GLU A 12 11.03 -20.55 -16.33
N GLY A 13 11.68 -19.71 -17.15
CA GLY A 13 11.44 -19.65 -18.59
C GLY A 13 10.26 -18.79 -19.02
N PHE A 14 9.61 -18.08 -18.09
CA PHE A 14 8.54 -17.11 -18.40
C PHE A 14 9.07 -15.68 -18.40
N ASP A 15 8.75 -14.91 -19.44
CA ASP A 15 8.94 -13.46 -19.45
C ASP A 15 8.01 -12.83 -18.40
N LEU A 16 8.60 -12.16 -17.43
CA LEU A 16 7.85 -11.55 -16.31
C LEU A 16 6.95 -10.40 -16.74
N PHE A 17 7.29 -9.70 -17.81
CA PHE A 17 6.44 -8.64 -18.34
C PHE A 17 5.20 -9.22 -19.03
N ASP A 18 5.37 -10.31 -19.78
CA ASP A 18 4.25 -11.01 -20.41
C ASP A 18 3.34 -11.66 -19.37
N LEU A 19 3.91 -12.29 -18.34
CA LEU A 19 3.15 -12.84 -17.23
C LEU A 19 2.35 -11.74 -16.52
N SER A 20 2.98 -10.61 -16.23
CA SER A 20 2.33 -9.46 -15.61
C SER A 20 1.23 -8.88 -16.49
N ALA A 21 1.45 -8.78 -17.81
CA ALA A 21 0.43 -8.33 -18.74
C ALA A 21 -0.79 -9.26 -18.78
N ARG A 22 -0.58 -10.58 -18.70
CA ARG A 22 -1.68 -11.57 -18.59
C ARG A 22 -2.46 -11.40 -17.29
N CYS A 23 -1.76 -11.21 -16.15
CA CYS A 23 -2.42 -10.97 -14.87
C CYS A 23 -3.27 -9.69 -14.91
N VAL A 24 -2.75 -8.61 -15.46
CA VAL A 24 -3.48 -7.34 -15.63
C VAL A 24 -4.69 -7.53 -16.55
N THR A 25 -4.53 -8.25 -17.65
CA THR A 25 -5.62 -8.55 -18.58
C THR A 25 -6.71 -9.34 -17.88
N GLN A 26 -6.34 -10.41 -17.18
CA GLN A 26 -7.30 -11.20 -16.41
C GLN A 26 -8.06 -10.34 -15.40
N GLN A 27 -7.35 -9.50 -14.65
CA GLN A 27 -7.97 -8.61 -13.67
C GLN A 27 -8.93 -7.60 -14.31
N ALA A 28 -8.58 -7.05 -15.49
CA ALA A 28 -9.42 -6.11 -16.21
C ALA A 28 -10.76 -6.72 -16.67
N PHE A 29 -10.75 -8.00 -17.05
CA PHE A 29 -11.93 -8.72 -17.53
C PHE A 29 -12.61 -9.59 -16.48
N THR A 30 -12.12 -9.59 -15.23
CA THR A 30 -12.80 -10.31 -14.15
C THR A 30 -14.08 -9.56 -13.78
N PRO A 31 -15.26 -10.19 -13.92
CA PRO A 31 -16.51 -9.60 -13.43
C PRO A 31 -16.41 -9.33 -11.95
N ASP A 32 -16.92 -8.19 -11.50
CA ASP A 32 -16.93 -7.79 -10.09
C ASP A 32 -15.54 -7.86 -9.42
N ALA A 33 -14.51 -7.49 -10.16
CA ALA A 33 -13.15 -7.42 -9.64
C ALA A 33 -13.11 -6.57 -8.35
N SER A 34 -12.54 -7.14 -7.28
CA SER A 34 -12.50 -6.46 -6.00
C SER A 34 -11.68 -5.15 -6.07
N GLU A 35 -12.09 -4.17 -5.30
CA GLU A 35 -11.38 -2.89 -5.16
C GLU A 35 -9.90 -3.10 -4.82
N ASN A 36 -9.61 -4.07 -3.95
CA ASN A 36 -8.25 -4.45 -3.59
C ASN A 36 -7.47 -4.96 -4.79
N GLY A 37 -8.03 -5.90 -5.54
CA GLY A 37 -7.40 -6.46 -6.73
C GLY A 37 -7.06 -5.39 -7.77
N LEU A 38 -7.99 -4.47 -8.01
CA LEU A 38 -7.78 -3.35 -8.94
C LEU A 38 -6.71 -2.37 -8.44
N ALA A 39 -6.67 -2.09 -7.13
CA ALA A 39 -5.65 -1.22 -6.55
C ALA A 39 -4.26 -1.86 -6.61
N TYR A 40 -4.13 -3.15 -6.33
CA TYR A 40 -2.87 -3.87 -6.49
C TYR A 40 -2.42 -3.96 -7.94
N ALA A 41 -3.34 -4.19 -8.89
CA ALA A 41 -3.02 -4.14 -10.31
C ALA A 41 -2.51 -2.76 -10.73
N ALA A 42 -3.13 -1.68 -10.23
CA ALA A 42 -2.69 -0.32 -10.48
C ALA A 42 -1.27 -0.05 -9.94
N LEU A 43 -0.97 -0.46 -8.70
CA LEU A 43 0.37 -0.33 -8.12
C LEU A 43 1.39 -1.20 -8.85
N GLY A 44 1.01 -2.42 -9.20
CA GLY A 44 1.83 -3.34 -10.00
C GLY A 44 2.22 -2.71 -11.32
N LEU A 45 1.26 -2.18 -12.07
CA LEU A 45 1.54 -1.47 -13.32
C LEU A 45 2.49 -0.30 -13.13
N LEU A 46 2.25 0.57 -12.16
CA LEU A 46 3.12 1.71 -11.86
C LEU A 46 4.55 1.28 -11.53
N SER A 47 4.75 0.08 -10.96
CA SER A 47 6.08 -0.42 -10.62
C SER A 47 6.95 -0.76 -11.83
N PHE A 48 6.35 -1.02 -12.99
CA PHE A 48 7.05 -1.29 -14.25
C PHE A 48 7.38 -0.03 -15.07
N GLY A 49 6.93 1.12 -14.64
CA GLY A 49 7.22 2.41 -15.25
C GLY A 49 6.13 3.44 -14.98
N ALA A 50 6.56 4.66 -14.68
CA ALA A 50 5.70 5.75 -14.21
C ALA A 50 4.92 6.45 -15.34
N SER A 51 5.06 6.03 -16.59
CA SER A 51 4.31 6.57 -17.72
C SER A 51 4.09 5.48 -18.78
N LYS A 52 3.12 5.69 -19.65
CA LYS A 52 2.81 4.74 -20.72
C LYS A 52 3.97 4.48 -21.67
N GLU A 53 4.82 5.50 -21.93
CA GLU A 53 5.96 5.43 -22.84
C GLU A 53 7.17 4.68 -22.27
N ARG A 54 7.12 4.34 -21.00
CA ARG A 54 8.24 3.70 -20.29
C ARG A 54 7.80 2.51 -19.44
N ASN A 55 6.63 1.95 -19.76
CA ASN A 55 6.06 0.85 -18.99
C ASN A 55 5.98 -0.41 -19.86
N SER A 56 6.91 -1.33 -19.62
CA SER A 56 7.05 -2.55 -20.43
C SER A 56 5.84 -3.48 -20.35
N VAL A 57 5.07 -3.43 -19.29
CA VAL A 57 3.82 -4.20 -19.16
C VAL A 57 2.70 -3.50 -19.93
N TRP A 58 2.57 -2.18 -19.80
CA TRP A 58 1.57 -1.40 -20.52
C TRP A 58 1.70 -1.54 -22.05
N GLU A 59 2.92 -1.54 -22.56
CA GLU A 59 3.21 -1.72 -23.99
C GLU A 59 2.71 -3.06 -24.54
N ARG A 60 2.69 -4.10 -23.71
CA ARG A 60 2.21 -5.44 -24.08
C ARG A 60 0.69 -5.62 -24.01
N LEU A 61 -0.03 -4.68 -23.38
CA LEU A 61 -1.48 -4.76 -23.33
C LEU A 61 -2.11 -4.43 -24.67
N GLN A 62 -3.11 -5.21 -25.08
CA GLN A 62 -3.95 -4.90 -26.25
C GLN A 62 -4.82 -3.68 -25.94
N ASP A 63 -5.24 -2.96 -26.98
CA ASP A 63 -6.06 -1.75 -26.82
C ASP A 63 -7.38 -2.05 -26.10
N GLN A 64 -8.04 -3.15 -26.44
CA GLN A 64 -9.23 -3.60 -25.74
C GLN A 64 -8.99 -3.83 -24.24
N THR A 65 -7.84 -4.37 -23.87
CA THR A 65 -7.45 -4.55 -22.46
C THR A 65 -7.25 -3.20 -21.78
N ARG A 66 -6.60 -2.24 -22.44
CA ARG A 66 -6.38 -0.89 -21.90
C ARG A 66 -7.70 -0.16 -21.65
N GLU A 67 -8.64 -0.25 -22.59
CA GLU A 67 -9.99 0.33 -22.47
C GLU A 67 -10.78 -0.31 -21.32
N GLN A 68 -10.77 -1.64 -21.24
CA GLN A 68 -11.45 -2.36 -20.16
C GLN A 68 -10.82 -2.06 -18.80
N LEU A 69 -9.50 -2.02 -18.72
CA LEU A 69 -8.78 -1.67 -17.51
C LEU A 69 -9.10 -0.24 -17.06
N ASP A 70 -9.16 0.73 -17.98
CA ASP A 70 -9.57 2.10 -17.66
C ASP A 70 -10.96 2.13 -17.05
N THR A 71 -11.91 1.41 -17.66
CA THR A 71 -13.27 1.29 -17.14
C THR A 71 -13.29 0.70 -15.73
N SER A 72 -12.54 -0.38 -15.52
CA SER A 72 -12.45 -1.03 -14.20
C SER A 72 -11.79 -0.13 -13.14
N LEU A 73 -10.72 0.57 -13.50
CA LEU A 73 -10.03 1.52 -12.61
C LEU A 73 -10.84 2.80 -12.34
N MET A 74 -11.82 3.12 -13.19
CA MET A 74 -12.77 4.22 -12.94
C MET A 74 -13.75 3.91 -11.83
N SER A 75 -14.04 2.64 -11.57
CA SER A 75 -14.93 2.26 -10.49
C SER A 75 -14.39 2.87 -9.18
N ARG A 76 -15.24 3.53 -8.44
CA ARG A 76 -14.88 4.15 -7.18
C ARG A 76 -15.73 3.56 -6.09
N SER A 77 -15.07 3.11 -5.06
CA SER A 77 -15.75 2.79 -3.82
C SER A 77 -16.18 4.10 -3.13
N ASP A 78 -17.45 4.20 -2.81
CA ASP A 78 -17.97 5.27 -1.95
C ASP A 78 -17.74 4.99 -0.46
N HIS A 79 -17.06 3.88 -0.15
CA HIS A 79 -16.67 3.53 1.21
C HIS A 79 -15.90 4.69 1.86
N LYS A 80 -16.24 4.94 3.10
CA LYS A 80 -15.63 6.01 3.87
C LYS A 80 -14.39 5.58 4.67
N ASP A 81 -13.85 4.42 4.41
CA ASP A 81 -12.77 3.75 5.12
C ASP A 81 -11.44 3.75 4.35
N HIS A 82 -10.55 2.84 4.67
CA HIS A 82 -9.24 2.66 4.01
C HIS A 82 -9.33 2.41 2.50
N PHE A 83 -10.47 1.99 1.96
CA PHE A 83 -10.69 1.83 0.52
C PHE A 83 -10.47 3.13 -0.27
N GLN A 84 -10.52 4.29 0.37
CA GLN A 84 -10.15 5.54 -0.27
C GLN A 84 -8.67 5.55 -0.74
N ALA A 85 -7.79 4.82 -0.07
CA ALA A 85 -6.41 4.64 -0.51
C ALA A 85 -6.31 3.89 -1.84
N PHE A 86 -7.19 2.93 -2.05
CA PHE A 86 -7.27 2.20 -3.32
C PHE A 86 -7.73 3.10 -4.47
N ASN A 87 -8.68 4.00 -4.22
CA ASN A 87 -9.08 5.01 -5.19
C ASN A 87 -7.91 5.92 -5.59
N VAL A 88 -7.04 6.27 -4.64
CA VAL A 88 -5.82 7.04 -4.94
C VAL A 88 -4.89 6.25 -5.85
N ALA A 89 -4.59 4.99 -5.54
CA ALA A 89 -3.72 4.16 -6.36
C ALA A 89 -4.25 4.02 -7.80
N LYS A 90 -5.54 3.70 -7.95
CA LYS A 90 -6.21 3.61 -9.26
C LYS A 90 -6.16 4.93 -10.02
N SER A 91 -6.45 6.05 -9.37
CA SER A 91 -6.44 7.36 -10.00
C SER A 91 -5.04 7.81 -10.42
N VAL A 92 -4.02 7.53 -9.62
CA VAL A 92 -2.62 7.81 -9.96
C VAL A 92 -2.17 6.98 -11.16
N ALA A 93 -2.51 5.69 -11.21
CA ALA A 93 -2.22 4.85 -12.36
C ALA A 93 -2.88 5.38 -13.63
N ARG A 94 -4.19 5.68 -13.59
CA ARG A 94 -4.90 6.26 -14.73
C ARG A 94 -4.26 7.54 -15.24
N PHE A 95 -3.84 8.42 -14.33
CA PHE A 95 -3.15 9.65 -14.71
C PHE A 95 -1.78 9.37 -15.35
N SER A 96 -1.01 8.44 -14.80
CA SER A 96 0.30 8.05 -15.31
C SER A 96 0.24 7.50 -16.73
N PHE A 97 -0.85 6.82 -17.07
CA PHE A 97 -1.09 6.28 -18.42
C PHE A 97 -1.87 7.22 -19.35
N GLY A 98 -2.14 8.46 -18.91
CA GLY A 98 -2.82 9.47 -19.72
C GLY A 98 -4.32 9.25 -19.89
N LEU A 99 -4.94 8.45 -19.03
CA LEU A 99 -6.37 8.10 -19.07
C LEU A 99 -7.26 9.08 -18.29
N THR A 100 -6.66 9.93 -17.47
CA THR A 100 -7.38 10.96 -16.71
C THR A 100 -6.56 12.23 -16.57
N LYS A 101 -7.21 13.33 -16.15
CA LYS A 101 -6.56 14.62 -15.97
C LYS A 101 -5.92 14.74 -14.58
N LYS A 102 -4.87 15.55 -14.49
CA LYS A 102 -4.15 15.86 -13.25
C LYS A 102 -5.08 16.37 -12.14
N ASP A 103 -6.00 17.25 -12.47
CA ASP A 103 -6.90 17.87 -11.49
C ASP A 103 -7.87 16.86 -10.88
N ASP A 104 -8.32 15.88 -11.65
CA ASP A 104 -9.21 14.84 -11.14
C ASP A 104 -8.48 13.90 -10.17
N THR A 105 -7.24 13.55 -10.49
CA THR A 105 -6.38 12.78 -9.57
C THR A 105 -6.06 13.59 -8.31
N GLY A 106 -5.78 14.89 -8.46
CA GLY A 106 -5.57 15.78 -7.33
C GLY A 106 -6.75 15.79 -6.36
N LYS A 107 -7.99 15.88 -6.85
CA LYS A 107 -9.21 15.82 -6.02
C LYS A 107 -9.35 14.49 -5.25
N VAL A 108 -8.99 13.36 -5.87
CA VAL A 108 -9.03 12.06 -5.20
C VAL A 108 -8.03 12.01 -4.04
N ILE A 109 -6.81 12.50 -4.26
CA ILE A 109 -5.79 12.58 -3.23
C ILE A 109 -6.21 13.54 -2.10
N ASP A 110 -6.79 14.70 -2.45
CA ASP A 110 -7.27 15.69 -1.47
C ASP A 110 -8.31 15.09 -0.53
N ARG A 111 -9.34 14.44 -1.08
CA ARG A 111 -10.38 13.76 -0.28
C ARG A 111 -9.80 12.74 0.68
N PHE A 112 -8.83 11.97 0.23
CA PHE A 112 -8.18 10.99 1.10
C PHE A 112 -7.43 11.66 2.25
N VAL A 113 -6.64 12.71 1.96
CA VAL A 113 -5.87 13.42 2.97
C VAL A 113 -6.79 14.10 3.98
N GLU A 114 -7.86 14.75 3.52
CA GLU A 114 -8.87 15.36 4.40
C GLU A 114 -9.50 14.32 5.33
N ARG A 115 -9.74 13.13 4.80
CA ARG A 115 -10.29 12.04 5.59
C ARG A 115 -9.30 11.52 6.64
N ILE A 116 -8.04 11.29 6.27
CA ILE A 116 -7.00 10.92 7.26
C ILE A 116 -6.94 11.97 8.37
N GLU A 117 -6.97 13.24 8.03
CA GLU A 117 -6.95 14.32 9.01
C GLU A 117 -8.16 14.27 9.94
N ALA A 118 -9.36 14.08 9.39
CA ALA A 118 -10.59 14.00 10.17
C ALA A 118 -10.61 12.79 11.12
N ASN A 119 -10.06 11.66 10.70
CA ASN A 119 -10.15 10.39 11.43
C ASN A 119 -8.91 10.10 12.31
N SER A 120 -7.91 10.97 12.35
CA SER A 120 -6.65 10.72 13.05
C SER A 120 -6.42 11.61 14.27
N SER A 121 -7.47 12.14 14.89
CA SER A 121 -7.38 13.05 16.03
C SER A 121 -6.62 12.45 17.23
N SER A 122 -6.77 11.16 17.46
CA SER A 122 -6.15 10.44 18.58
C SER A 122 -4.74 9.91 18.27
N GLY A 123 -4.21 10.16 17.08
CA GLY A 123 -2.90 9.65 16.66
C GLY A 123 -2.94 8.39 15.82
N TYR A 124 -4.09 7.77 15.66
CA TYR A 124 -4.33 6.67 14.72
C TYR A 124 -5.56 6.95 13.85
N CYS A 125 -5.66 6.26 12.71
CA CYS A 125 -6.78 6.39 11.81
C CYS A 125 -7.88 5.41 12.22
N ASN A 126 -9.04 5.92 12.59
CA ASN A 126 -10.22 5.10 12.79
C ASN A 126 -10.89 4.86 11.42
N ASP A 127 -11.08 3.61 11.06
CA ASP A 127 -11.72 3.22 9.81
C ASP A 127 -13.23 3.55 9.79
N PHE A 128 -13.83 3.65 10.97
CA PHE A 128 -15.24 4.05 11.17
C PHE A 128 -15.34 5.40 11.87
N PRO A 129 -15.46 6.49 11.12
CA PRO A 129 -15.43 7.85 11.68
C PRO A 129 -16.64 8.20 12.56
N ASP A 130 -17.70 7.40 12.53
CA ASP A 130 -18.88 7.54 13.40
C ASP A 130 -18.65 7.04 14.82
N GLY A 131 -17.49 6.46 15.10
CA GLY A 131 -17.11 5.98 16.43
C GLY A 131 -17.77 4.67 16.86
N THR A 132 -18.52 4.02 15.96
CA THR A 132 -19.27 2.80 16.32
C THR A 132 -18.40 1.55 16.42
N CYS A 133 -17.19 1.56 15.85
CA CYS A 133 -16.26 0.43 15.89
C CYS A 133 -14.83 0.92 15.91
N GLY A 134 -14.16 0.89 17.03
CA GLY A 134 -12.72 1.12 17.16
C GLY A 134 -11.90 -0.10 16.75
N VAL A 135 -12.00 -0.57 15.49
CA VAL A 135 -11.50 -1.92 15.17
C VAL A 135 -10.32 -1.94 14.19
N TYR A 136 -9.94 -0.81 13.55
CA TYR A 136 -9.11 -0.93 12.34
C TYR A 136 -7.91 -0.03 12.22
N ASP A 137 -7.24 0.22 13.27
CA ASP A 137 -6.13 1.15 13.29
C ASP A 137 -4.94 0.71 12.45
N LEU A 138 -4.81 -0.58 12.19
CA LEU A 138 -3.78 -1.13 11.32
C LEU A 138 -3.97 -0.77 9.84
N TYR A 139 -5.18 -0.50 9.42
CA TYR A 139 -5.45 -0.04 8.05
C TYR A 139 -4.97 1.38 7.77
N GLY A 140 -4.70 2.17 8.80
CA GLY A 140 -4.02 3.44 8.64
C GLY A 140 -2.62 3.28 8.03
N PRO A 141 -1.72 2.48 8.60
CA PRO A 141 -0.43 2.14 7.98
C PRO A 141 -0.57 1.55 6.57
N LEU A 142 -1.51 0.65 6.34
CA LEU A 142 -1.78 0.12 5.00
C LEU A 142 -2.14 1.22 4.01
N SER A 143 -3.08 2.08 4.37
CA SER A 143 -3.50 3.22 3.53
C SER A 143 -2.34 4.15 3.23
N PHE A 144 -1.53 4.46 4.23
CA PHE A 144 -0.31 5.25 4.08
C PHE A 144 0.66 4.61 3.07
N ILE A 145 0.91 3.31 3.21
CA ILE A 145 1.82 2.58 2.33
C ILE A 145 1.35 2.65 0.89
N PHE A 146 0.07 2.40 0.65
CA PHE A 146 -0.53 2.45 -0.69
C PHE A 146 -0.37 3.81 -1.36
N ILE A 147 -0.71 4.87 -0.66
CA ILE A 147 -0.65 6.21 -1.22
C ILE A 147 0.78 6.65 -1.43
N ARG A 148 1.62 6.40 -0.45
CA ARG A 148 3.02 6.74 -0.57
C ARG A 148 3.66 6.01 -1.74
N GLN A 149 3.37 4.74 -1.91
CA GLN A 149 3.87 3.95 -3.03
C GLN A 149 3.33 4.49 -4.36
N ALA A 150 2.05 4.77 -4.48
CA ALA A 150 1.47 5.37 -5.66
C ALA A 150 2.10 6.73 -5.99
N LEU A 151 2.25 7.62 -5.01
CA LEU A 151 2.88 8.92 -5.20
C LEU A 151 4.37 8.84 -5.53
N GLN A 152 5.08 7.86 -4.98
CA GLN A 152 6.48 7.64 -5.25
C GLN A 152 6.73 7.13 -6.68
N LEU A 153 5.87 6.21 -7.14
CA LEU A 153 5.95 5.66 -8.49
C LEU A 153 5.51 6.67 -9.54
N HIS A 154 4.78 7.70 -9.13
CA HIS A 154 4.30 8.72 -10.04
C HIS A 154 5.42 9.70 -10.44
N ALA A 155 5.55 9.95 -11.75
CA ALA A 155 6.57 10.86 -12.28
C ALA A 155 6.30 12.36 -12.00
N ASN A 156 5.08 12.73 -11.60
CA ASN A 156 4.70 14.13 -11.44
C ASN A 156 5.03 14.66 -10.04
N VAL A 157 6.10 15.42 -9.93
CA VAL A 157 6.60 16.03 -8.69
C VAL A 157 5.56 16.90 -7.98
N HIS A 158 4.71 17.62 -8.72
CA HIS A 158 3.75 18.55 -8.11
C HIS A 158 2.67 17.88 -7.26
N LEU A 159 2.29 16.62 -7.53
CA LEU A 159 1.40 15.88 -6.66
C LEU A 159 2.10 15.47 -5.35
N LYS A 160 3.40 15.24 -5.40
CA LYS A 160 4.21 14.90 -4.23
C LYS A 160 4.33 16.08 -3.26
N ASP A 161 4.65 17.26 -3.77
CA ASP A 161 5.01 18.42 -2.94
C ASP A 161 3.84 18.96 -2.11
N ARG A 162 2.63 18.87 -2.63
CA ARG A 162 1.44 19.41 -1.93
C ARG A 162 0.94 18.51 -0.80
N LYS A 163 1.15 17.20 -0.87
CA LYS A 163 0.50 16.22 0.01
C LYS A 163 1.45 15.47 0.94
N LEU A 164 2.74 15.40 0.60
CA LEU A 164 3.74 14.76 1.44
C LEU A 164 3.80 15.33 2.87
N PRO A 165 3.69 16.66 3.11
CA PRO A 165 3.70 17.19 4.48
C PRO A 165 2.56 16.64 5.35
N LYS A 166 1.36 16.50 4.81
CA LYS A 166 0.21 15.94 5.52
C LYS A 166 0.37 14.44 5.78
N LEU A 167 0.84 13.69 4.78
CA LEU A 167 1.17 12.28 4.93
C LEU A 167 2.30 12.08 5.94
N ARG A 168 3.28 12.97 5.98
CA ARG A 168 4.33 12.96 6.99
C ARG A 168 3.77 13.12 8.39
N THR A 169 2.90 14.11 8.62
CA THR A 169 2.26 14.32 9.91
C THR A 169 1.49 13.08 10.37
N PHE A 170 0.78 12.43 9.46
CA PHE A 170 0.10 11.18 9.75
C PHE A 170 1.08 10.05 10.10
N ALA A 171 2.14 9.86 9.30
CA ALA A 171 3.17 8.88 9.58
C ALA A 171 3.86 9.11 10.94
N GLU A 172 4.17 10.35 11.27
CA GLU A 172 4.79 10.70 12.55
C GLU A 172 3.91 10.36 13.76
N LYS A 173 2.59 10.44 13.63
CA LYS A 173 1.65 9.99 14.67
C LYS A 173 1.74 8.48 14.90
N TYR A 174 1.68 7.68 13.82
CA TYR A 174 1.83 6.23 13.91
C TYR A 174 3.20 5.81 14.40
N LEU A 175 4.25 6.39 13.87
CA LEU A 175 5.62 6.12 14.30
C LEU A 175 5.80 6.34 15.80
N ARG A 176 5.15 7.35 16.36
CA ARG A 176 5.22 7.62 17.79
C ARG A 176 4.64 6.49 18.64
N MET A 177 3.60 5.83 18.12
CA MET A 177 2.90 4.77 18.83
C MET A 177 3.54 3.38 18.62
N LEU A 178 4.14 3.13 17.46
CA LEU A 178 4.61 1.79 17.08
C LEU A 178 5.59 1.16 18.08
N PRO A 179 6.57 1.86 18.66
CA PRO A 179 7.45 1.27 19.69
C PRO A 179 6.68 0.79 20.92
N ASP A 180 5.70 1.58 21.39
CA ASP A 180 4.90 1.25 22.56
C ASP A 180 3.88 0.13 22.28
N MET A 181 3.42 0.01 21.02
CA MET A 181 2.53 -1.05 20.58
C MET A 181 3.27 -2.34 20.20
N THR A 182 4.60 -2.33 20.17
CA THR A 182 5.42 -3.49 19.91
C THR A 182 5.79 -4.18 21.21
N ARG A 183 5.35 -5.44 21.37
CA ARG A 183 5.64 -6.26 22.55
C ARG A 183 7.14 -6.57 22.66
N GLN A 184 7.55 -7.03 23.84
CA GLN A 184 8.95 -7.38 24.09
C GLN A 184 9.44 -8.55 23.21
N ASP A 185 8.54 -9.49 22.89
CA ASP A 185 8.81 -10.63 22.00
C ASP A 185 8.84 -10.23 20.51
N GLY A 186 8.43 -9.00 20.18
CA GLY A 186 8.48 -8.46 18.84
C GLY A 186 7.16 -8.56 18.07
N LEU A 187 6.09 -9.09 18.68
CA LEU A 187 4.76 -8.93 18.08
C LEU A 187 4.43 -7.44 18.02
N GLY A 188 4.15 -6.95 16.83
CA GLY A 188 3.79 -5.56 16.59
C GLY A 188 2.35 -5.27 16.97
N TRP A 189 1.69 -4.46 16.18
CA TRP A 189 0.30 -4.10 16.42
C TRP A 189 -0.60 -5.33 16.53
N SER A 190 -1.13 -5.60 17.71
CA SER A 190 -1.94 -6.78 18.03
C SER A 190 -3.41 -6.45 18.28
N TYR A 191 -3.82 -5.25 17.95
CA TYR A 191 -5.19 -4.77 18.15
C TYR A 191 -5.89 -4.54 16.81
N GLY A 192 -7.14 -4.96 16.72
CA GLY A 192 -7.95 -4.77 15.54
C GLY A 192 -7.87 -5.93 14.53
N ARG A 193 -8.42 -5.68 13.37
CA ARG A 193 -8.50 -6.66 12.26
C ARG A 193 -7.18 -6.80 11.51
N SER A 194 -6.91 -7.99 10.98
CA SER A 194 -5.77 -8.29 10.11
C SER A 194 -4.40 -8.04 10.76
N VAL A 195 -4.30 -8.33 12.05
CA VAL A 195 -3.10 -8.05 12.85
C VAL A 195 -1.94 -8.99 12.56
N GLY A 196 -2.17 -10.25 12.25
CA GLY A 196 -1.14 -11.28 12.05
C GLY A 196 0.03 -10.91 11.14
N ALA A 197 0.44 -11.78 10.25
CA ALA A 197 1.60 -11.59 9.36
C ALA A 197 1.53 -10.28 8.55
N TYR A 198 0.35 -9.94 8.04
CA TYR A 198 0.14 -8.70 7.28
C TYR A 198 0.34 -7.45 8.14
N GLY A 199 -0.23 -7.44 9.34
CA GLY A 199 -0.06 -6.33 10.27
C GLY A 199 1.38 -6.09 10.64
N GLN A 200 2.11 -7.16 10.89
CA GLN A 200 3.53 -7.10 11.18
C GLN A 200 4.32 -6.46 10.02
N LEU A 201 4.04 -6.88 8.78
CA LEU A 201 4.66 -6.31 7.58
C LEU A 201 4.30 -4.84 7.36
N HIS A 202 3.07 -4.43 7.68
CA HIS A 202 2.67 -3.03 7.57
C HIS A 202 3.45 -2.14 8.56
N CYS A 203 3.62 -2.59 9.80
CA CYS A 203 4.43 -1.87 10.79
C CYS A 203 5.89 -1.74 10.34
N ILE A 204 6.49 -2.85 9.88
CA ILE A 204 7.86 -2.86 9.34
C ILE A 204 7.98 -1.89 8.15
N SER A 205 7.08 -2.01 7.18
CA SER A 205 7.10 -1.18 5.98
C SER A 205 6.95 0.30 6.28
N MET A 206 6.09 0.67 7.24
CA MET A 206 5.89 2.06 7.62
C MET A 206 7.15 2.66 8.25
N ILE A 207 7.83 1.93 9.13
CA ILE A 207 9.09 2.40 9.73
C ILE A 207 10.16 2.55 8.65
N LEU A 208 10.36 1.53 7.81
CA LEU A 208 11.37 1.55 6.76
C LEU A 208 11.15 2.68 5.75
N GLN A 209 9.90 2.88 5.31
CA GLN A 209 9.59 3.97 4.38
C GLN A 209 9.81 5.34 5.02
N SER A 210 9.45 5.51 6.27
CA SER A 210 9.66 6.75 7.00
C SER A 210 11.14 7.05 7.25
N MET A 211 11.96 6.04 7.50
CA MET A 211 13.42 6.19 7.55
C MET A 211 13.99 6.60 6.20
N ARG A 212 13.58 5.94 5.13
CA ARG A 212 14.02 6.27 3.76
C ARG A 212 13.68 7.70 3.36
N ASP A 213 12.54 8.21 3.82
CA ASP A 213 12.08 9.56 3.54
C ASP A 213 12.67 10.61 4.48
N HIS A 214 13.57 10.21 5.37
CA HIS A 214 14.17 11.09 6.40
C HIS A 214 13.13 11.74 7.32
N TRP A 215 12.02 11.04 7.61
CA TRP A 215 10.99 11.49 8.55
C TRP A 215 11.29 11.07 10.00
N VAL A 216 12.23 10.17 10.18
CA VAL A 216 12.74 9.78 11.50
C VAL A 216 13.96 10.64 11.82
N SER A 217 13.92 11.36 12.94
CA SER A 217 15.06 12.16 13.40
C SER A 217 16.22 11.27 13.85
N ALA A 218 17.45 11.78 13.74
CA ALA A 218 18.65 11.06 14.16
C ALA A 218 18.58 10.62 15.64
N GLU A 219 17.99 11.43 16.50
CA GLU A 219 17.80 11.13 17.92
C GLU A 219 16.91 9.89 18.14
N LYS A 220 15.87 9.71 17.32
CA LYS A 220 14.92 8.61 17.43
C LYS A 220 15.32 7.36 16.64
N MET A 221 16.33 7.47 15.79
CA MET A 221 16.79 6.38 14.94
C MET A 221 17.10 5.09 15.70
N PRO A 222 17.84 5.13 16.86
CA PRO A 222 18.12 3.92 17.63
C PRO A 222 16.84 3.20 18.12
N LEU A 223 15.82 3.95 18.54
CA LEU A 223 14.54 3.41 18.99
C LEU A 223 13.85 2.64 17.86
N TYR A 224 13.77 3.22 16.66
CA TYR A 224 13.11 2.56 15.54
C TYR A 224 13.92 1.40 14.97
N LEU A 225 15.24 1.45 15.00
CA LEU A 225 16.07 0.30 14.63
C LEU A 225 15.86 -0.88 15.58
N GLU A 226 15.77 -0.63 16.89
CA GLU A 226 15.48 -1.68 17.86
C GLU A 226 14.05 -2.22 17.70
N THR A 227 13.08 -1.35 17.44
CA THR A 227 11.70 -1.77 17.13
C THR A 227 11.66 -2.65 15.88
N LEU A 228 12.34 -2.25 14.80
CA LEU A 228 12.45 -3.06 13.58
C LEU A 228 13.10 -4.41 13.84
N ARG A 229 14.20 -4.45 14.61
CA ARG A 229 14.87 -5.69 14.96
C ARG A 229 13.92 -6.67 15.63
N LYS A 230 13.13 -6.21 16.60
CA LYS A 230 12.12 -7.04 17.28
C LYS A 230 11.02 -7.50 16.33
N LEU A 231 10.46 -6.58 15.53
CA LEU A 231 9.42 -6.89 14.55
C LEU A 231 9.89 -7.94 13.53
N PHE A 232 11.09 -7.79 12.99
CA PHE A 232 11.66 -8.76 12.05
C PHE A 232 11.94 -10.11 12.71
N GLN A 233 12.49 -10.10 13.90
CA GLN A 233 12.78 -11.36 14.63
C GLN A 233 11.49 -12.16 14.86
N TYR A 234 10.43 -11.50 15.31
CA TYR A 234 9.13 -12.15 15.49
C TYR A 234 8.56 -12.64 14.17
N PHE A 235 8.63 -11.80 13.12
CA PHE A 235 8.14 -12.17 11.79
C PHE A 235 8.82 -13.42 11.25
N PHE A 236 10.15 -13.46 11.27
CA PHE A 236 10.91 -14.60 10.76
C PHE A 236 10.69 -15.89 11.56
N VAL A 237 10.49 -15.79 12.85
CA VAL A 237 10.27 -16.97 13.70
C VAL A 237 8.83 -17.46 13.62
N THR A 238 7.86 -16.55 13.50
CA THR A 238 6.44 -16.89 13.67
C THR A 238 5.73 -17.06 12.34
N TYR A 239 6.05 -16.22 11.35
CA TYR A 239 5.27 -16.10 10.11
C TYR A 239 6.02 -16.57 8.86
N LEU A 240 7.28 -16.92 8.94
CA LEU A 240 8.04 -17.40 7.80
C LEU A 240 8.40 -18.88 7.99
N ASP A 241 7.87 -19.73 7.12
CA ASP A 241 8.38 -21.09 6.94
C ASP A 241 9.69 -21.01 6.16
N GLN A 242 10.81 -21.13 6.86
CA GLN A 242 12.13 -20.97 6.26
C GLN A 242 12.49 -22.09 5.26
N GLU A 243 11.90 -23.27 5.41
CA GLU A 243 12.13 -24.38 4.50
C GLU A 243 11.40 -24.18 3.18
N LYS A 244 10.19 -23.64 3.23
CA LYS A 244 9.34 -23.42 2.05
C LYS A 244 9.47 -22.00 1.47
N GLY A 245 10.10 -21.07 2.19
CA GLY A 245 10.13 -19.67 1.82
C GLY A 245 8.72 -19.03 1.76
N ALA A 246 7.76 -19.57 2.51
CA ALA A 246 6.37 -19.20 2.47
C ALA A 246 5.90 -18.54 3.76
N LEU A 247 4.90 -17.65 3.66
CA LEU A 247 4.25 -17.10 4.85
C LEU A 247 3.32 -18.15 5.47
N VAL A 248 3.46 -18.33 6.78
CA VAL A 248 2.53 -19.13 7.59
C VAL A 248 1.46 -18.18 8.13
N ILE A 249 0.23 -18.38 7.69
CA ILE A 249 -0.93 -17.70 8.26
C ILE A 249 -1.58 -18.68 9.22
N ARG A 250 -1.58 -18.36 10.51
CA ARG A 250 -2.28 -19.17 11.51
C ARG A 250 -3.75 -18.83 11.48
N GLU A 251 -4.62 -19.83 11.53
CA GLU A 251 -6.07 -19.67 11.48
C GLU A 251 -6.62 -18.82 12.64
N ASP A 252 -5.97 -18.88 13.80
CA ASP A 252 -6.33 -18.12 14.99
C ASP A 252 -5.96 -16.63 14.93
N GLU A 253 -5.12 -16.24 13.95
CA GLU A 253 -4.69 -14.85 13.71
C GLU A 253 -5.36 -14.25 12.47
N SER A 254 -6.06 -15.06 11.69
CA SER A 254 -6.52 -14.72 10.33
C SER A 254 -7.88 -14.10 10.25
N ASN A 255 -8.57 -13.74 11.12
CA ASN A 255 -9.85 -12.99 11.08
C ASN A 255 -10.66 -13.20 12.35
N THR A 256 -10.63 -12.27 13.20
CA THR A 256 -11.80 -12.00 14.03
C THR A 256 -12.82 -11.22 13.19
N GLU A 257 -13.51 -11.90 12.31
CA GLU A 257 -14.82 -11.45 11.88
C GLU A 257 -15.77 -11.72 13.02
N SER A 258 -16.15 -10.70 13.72
CA SER A 258 -17.31 -10.67 14.57
C SER A 258 -18.16 -9.47 14.20
#